data_a4c6bf288d6d646687d2c378b735feb4
#
_entry.id   a4c6bf288d6d646687d2c378b735feb4
#
_cell.length_a   1.000
_cell.length_b   1.000
_cell.length_c   1.000
_cell.angle_alpha   90.00
_cell.angle_beta   90.00
_cell.angle_gamma   90.00
#
_symmetry.space_group_name_H-M   'P 1'
#
loop_
_entity.id
_entity.type
_entity.pdbx_description
1 polymer ?
#
loop_
_entity_poly.entity_id
_entity_poly.type
_entity_poly.pdbx_seq_one_letter_code
_entity_poly.pdbx_strand_id
1 'polypeptide(L)'
;FHTIYWPIFLMALNEPLPKQVFGHPWLLQGDGKMSKSKGNVLYADDLVDFFGVDAVRYFVLHEMPFENDGVISWELMVERLNSDLANTLGNLVNRTISMSNKYFGGVVADKGAAEAVDEDLKAVVTGTYDKVAAKMEGWRVADAITDIFTLFKRCNKYIDETEPWVLAKDPAKADRLATVLYNLTESIVIGASLLEPYMPGTAEKIAAQLNTSLRSFEE
;
A
#
# COMPACT_ATOMS: atom_id res chain seq x y z
N PHE A 1 26.91 18.01 9.35
CA PHE A 1 27.95 17.64 8.38
C PHE A 1 27.41 17.72 6.95
N HIS A 2 26.33 17.02 6.60
CA HIS A 2 25.79 16.93 5.21
C HIS A 2 25.29 18.25 4.65
N THR A 3 24.88 19.18 5.48
CA THR A 3 24.41 20.52 5.07
C THR A 3 25.50 21.60 5.02
N ILE A 4 26.70 21.29 5.49
CA ILE A 4 27.83 22.21 5.53
C ILE A 4 28.98 21.66 4.68
N TYR A 5 29.62 20.58 5.08
CA TYR A 5 30.82 20.07 4.40
C TYR A 5 30.52 19.51 3.01
N TRP A 6 29.39 18.83 2.81
CA TRP A 6 29.01 18.34 1.49
C TRP A 6 28.86 19.46 0.46
N PRO A 7 28.08 20.54 0.72
CA PRO A 7 28.05 21.69 -0.18
C PRO A 7 29.42 22.33 -0.41
N ILE A 8 30.27 22.46 0.60
CA ILE A 8 31.63 23.00 0.45
C ILE A 8 32.44 22.15 -0.52
N PHE A 9 32.41 20.82 -0.42
CA PHE A 9 33.10 19.94 -1.35
C PHE A 9 32.58 20.05 -2.78
N LEU A 10 31.26 20.15 -2.96
CA LEU A 10 30.67 20.36 -4.29
C LEU A 10 31.11 21.71 -4.89
N MET A 11 31.13 22.78 -4.10
CA MET A 11 31.62 24.09 -4.55
C MET A 11 33.10 24.02 -4.93
N ALA A 12 33.94 23.33 -4.16
CA ALA A 12 35.36 23.18 -4.45
C ALA A 12 35.62 22.36 -5.74
N LEU A 13 34.71 21.43 -6.06
CA LEU A 13 34.76 20.62 -7.28
C LEU A 13 34.05 21.30 -8.46
N ASN A 14 33.48 22.49 -8.29
CA ASN A 14 32.65 23.20 -9.26
C ASN A 14 31.46 22.36 -9.74
N GLU A 15 30.86 21.57 -8.82
CA GLU A 15 29.68 20.76 -9.06
C GLU A 15 28.41 21.48 -8.57
N PRO A 16 27.22 21.18 -9.17
CA PRO A 16 25.97 21.77 -8.74
C PRO A 16 25.64 21.44 -7.29
N LEU A 17 25.12 22.41 -6.55
CA LEU A 17 24.64 22.20 -5.20
C LEU A 17 23.30 21.43 -5.19
N PRO A 18 23.03 20.62 -4.15
CA PRO A 18 21.72 20.00 -4.00
C PRO A 18 20.64 21.07 -3.84
N LYS A 19 19.50 20.89 -4.48
CA LYS A 19 18.35 21.80 -4.36
C LYS A 19 17.74 21.77 -2.97
N GLN A 20 17.84 20.62 -2.30
CA GLN A 20 17.28 20.38 -0.98
C GLN A 20 18.11 19.33 -0.26
N VAL A 21 18.27 19.47 1.04
CA VAL A 21 18.81 18.46 1.93
C VAL A 21 17.70 18.09 2.92
N PHE A 22 17.29 16.82 2.89
CA PHE A 22 16.25 16.30 3.74
C PHE A 22 16.84 15.38 4.80
N GLY A 23 16.47 15.58 6.06
CA GLY A 23 16.88 14.75 7.19
C GLY A 23 15.68 13.94 7.71
N HIS A 24 15.90 12.70 8.05
CA HIS A 24 14.92 11.87 8.74
C HIS A 24 15.40 11.52 10.15
N PRO A 25 14.50 11.19 11.09
CA PRO A 25 14.85 10.86 12.47
C PRO A 25 15.48 9.47 12.59
N TRP A 26 15.71 9.02 13.82
CA TRP A 26 16.35 7.74 14.12
C TRP A 26 15.37 6.58 14.00
N LEU A 27 15.90 5.43 13.65
CA LEU A 27 15.25 4.14 13.85
C LEU A 27 15.80 3.53 15.15
N LEU A 28 14.94 3.37 16.12
CA LEU A 28 15.27 2.88 17.46
C LEU A 28 14.85 1.41 17.61
N GLN A 29 15.58 0.66 18.42
CA GLN A 29 15.15 -0.64 18.90
C GLN A 29 14.83 -0.56 20.39
N GLY A 30 13.56 -0.83 20.74
CA GLY A 30 13.08 -0.59 22.09
C GLY A 30 13.15 0.89 22.48
N ASP A 31 13.80 1.20 23.56
CA ASP A 31 13.97 2.54 24.12
C ASP A 31 15.30 3.23 23.72
N GLY A 32 16.05 2.64 22.79
CA GLY A 32 17.38 3.14 22.51
C GLY A 32 17.90 2.99 21.09
N LYS A 33 18.96 3.73 20.82
CA LYS A 33 19.68 3.64 19.54
C LYS A 33 20.31 2.26 19.37
N MET A 34 20.20 1.70 18.18
CA MET A 34 20.93 0.50 17.81
C MET A 34 22.44 0.74 17.86
N SER A 35 23.17 -0.18 18.45
CA SER A 35 24.63 -0.12 18.53
C SER A 35 25.24 -1.53 18.48
N LYS A 36 26.25 -1.71 17.63
CA LYS A 36 26.99 -2.97 17.54
C LYS A 36 27.57 -3.41 18.89
N SER A 37 28.04 -2.45 19.71
CA SER A 37 28.60 -2.73 21.02
C SER A 37 27.57 -3.20 22.05
N LYS A 38 26.29 -2.87 21.84
CA LYS A 38 25.17 -3.32 22.70
C LYS A 38 24.56 -4.63 22.22
N GLY A 39 24.91 -5.10 21.00
CA GLY A 39 24.35 -6.32 20.42
C GLY A 39 22.87 -6.23 20.06
N ASN A 40 22.32 -5.00 19.97
CA ASN A 40 20.90 -4.74 19.68
C ASN A 40 20.68 -4.25 18.25
N VAL A 41 21.52 -4.64 17.30
CA VAL A 41 21.36 -4.25 15.88
C VAL A 41 20.46 -5.27 15.19
N LEU A 42 19.41 -4.78 14.54
CA LEU A 42 18.64 -5.54 13.58
C LEU A 42 19.22 -5.25 12.18
N TYR A 43 19.70 -6.28 11.51
CA TYR A 43 20.23 -6.14 10.17
C TYR A 43 19.12 -6.26 9.13
N ALA A 44 19.16 -5.41 8.11
CA ALA A 44 18.17 -5.42 7.04
C ALA A 44 18.11 -6.76 6.29
N ASP A 45 19.27 -7.40 6.09
CA ASP A 45 19.37 -8.68 5.41
C ASP A 45 18.62 -9.77 6.18
N ASP A 46 18.79 -9.85 7.51
CA ASP A 46 18.07 -10.81 8.37
C ASP A 46 16.56 -10.61 8.31
N LEU A 47 16.13 -9.35 8.30
CA LEU A 47 14.70 -9.01 8.19
C LEU A 47 14.14 -9.38 6.82
N VAL A 48 14.89 -9.12 5.76
CA VAL A 48 14.48 -9.47 4.39
C VAL A 48 14.44 -10.98 4.18
N ASP A 49 15.40 -11.71 4.71
CA ASP A 49 15.42 -13.19 4.62
C ASP A 49 14.22 -13.82 5.34
N PHE A 50 13.75 -13.22 6.42
CA PHE A 50 12.61 -13.73 7.18
C PHE A 50 11.25 -13.24 6.67
N PHE A 51 11.09 -11.95 6.40
CA PHE A 51 9.80 -11.33 6.06
C PHE A 51 9.60 -11.08 4.55
N GLY A 52 10.67 -11.10 3.78
CA GLY A 52 10.67 -10.66 2.39
C GLY A 52 10.85 -9.14 2.24
N VAL A 53 11.39 -8.73 1.10
CA VAL A 53 11.81 -7.34 0.85
C VAL A 53 10.63 -6.35 0.92
N ASP A 54 9.49 -6.67 0.33
CA ASP A 54 8.33 -5.77 0.30
C ASP A 54 7.73 -5.53 1.70
N ALA A 55 7.73 -6.57 2.54
CA ALA A 55 7.23 -6.45 3.91
C ALA A 55 8.15 -5.54 4.75
N VAL A 56 9.47 -5.68 4.59
CA VAL A 56 10.44 -4.80 5.26
C VAL A 56 10.33 -3.36 4.74
N ARG A 57 10.19 -3.16 3.43
CA ARG A 57 9.95 -1.84 2.83
C ARG A 57 8.68 -1.19 3.37
N TYR A 58 7.58 -1.93 3.37
CA TYR A 58 6.32 -1.46 3.95
C TYR A 58 6.51 -0.98 5.38
N PHE A 59 7.09 -1.82 6.23
CA PHE A 59 7.28 -1.51 7.64
C PHE A 59 8.12 -0.24 7.84
N VAL A 60 9.30 -0.17 7.21
CA VAL A 60 10.22 0.96 7.37
C VAL A 60 9.61 2.27 6.84
N LEU A 61 8.89 2.21 5.72
CA LEU A 61 8.29 3.41 5.12
C LEU A 61 7.01 3.86 5.84
N HIS A 62 6.28 2.94 6.47
CA HIS A 62 5.05 3.22 7.19
C HIS A 62 5.28 3.62 8.66
N GLU A 63 6.17 2.90 9.39
CA GLU A 63 6.37 3.10 10.82
C GLU A 63 7.46 4.13 11.17
N MET A 64 8.10 4.73 10.15
CA MET A 64 9.07 5.81 10.34
C MET A 64 8.52 7.13 9.82
N PRO A 65 7.63 7.80 10.56
CA PRO A 65 7.23 9.16 10.21
C PRO A 65 8.46 10.06 10.28
N PHE A 66 8.60 10.97 9.31
CA PHE A 66 9.81 11.79 9.23
C PHE A 66 9.88 12.90 10.29
N GLU A 67 8.83 13.10 11.06
CA GLU A 67 8.75 14.07 12.13
C GLU A 67 9.27 13.55 13.47
N ASN A 68 9.28 12.24 13.70
CA ASN A 68 9.62 11.61 14.96
C ASN A 68 10.44 10.34 14.77
N ASP A 69 11.19 9.95 15.81
CA ASP A 69 11.91 8.68 15.81
C ASP A 69 10.94 7.50 15.63
N GLY A 70 11.31 6.57 14.78
CA GLY A 70 10.59 5.32 14.60
C GLY A 70 11.13 4.21 15.48
N VAL A 71 10.28 3.27 15.87
CA VAL A 71 10.68 2.09 16.65
C VAL A 71 10.50 0.84 15.81
N ILE A 72 11.50 -0.04 15.81
CA ILE A 72 11.41 -1.36 15.19
C ILE A 72 11.55 -2.45 16.28
N SER A 73 10.65 -3.42 16.24
CA SER A 73 10.76 -4.68 16.96
C SER A 73 10.15 -5.82 16.14
N TRP A 74 10.51 -7.05 16.45
CA TRP A 74 9.93 -8.23 15.81
C TRP A 74 8.41 -8.29 16.01
N GLU A 75 7.96 -8.00 17.22
CA GLU A 75 6.55 -8.03 17.60
C GLU A 75 5.76 -7.01 16.79
N LEU A 76 6.27 -5.78 16.68
CA LEU A 76 5.62 -4.71 15.92
C LEU A 76 5.59 -5.03 14.42
N MET A 77 6.67 -5.60 13.88
CA MET A 77 6.68 -6.06 12.48
C MET A 77 5.62 -7.13 12.24
N VAL A 78 5.58 -8.17 13.08
CA VAL A 78 4.57 -9.24 12.96
C VAL A 78 3.16 -8.69 13.08
N GLU A 79 2.90 -7.78 14.01
CA GLU A 79 1.59 -7.13 14.18
C GLU A 79 1.18 -6.38 12.90
N ARG A 80 2.05 -5.54 12.36
CA ARG A 80 1.77 -4.75 11.15
C ARG A 80 1.58 -5.62 9.92
N LEU A 81 2.44 -6.60 9.73
CA LEU A 81 2.32 -7.51 8.58
C LEU A 81 1.00 -8.28 8.64
N ASN A 82 0.60 -8.74 9.81
CA ASN A 82 -0.66 -9.46 9.97
C ASN A 82 -1.87 -8.54 9.78
N SER A 83 -1.90 -7.36 10.42
CA SER A 83 -3.06 -6.47 10.37
C SER A 83 -3.25 -5.83 8.98
N ASP A 84 -2.17 -5.34 8.39
CA ASP A 84 -2.25 -4.54 7.19
C ASP A 84 -2.05 -5.38 5.93
N LEU A 85 -0.97 -6.15 5.86
CA LEU A 85 -0.64 -6.90 4.63
C LEU A 85 -1.49 -8.17 4.51
N ALA A 86 -1.61 -8.98 5.56
CA ALA A 86 -2.38 -10.21 5.47
C ALA A 86 -3.89 -9.95 5.56
N ASN A 87 -4.36 -9.29 6.64
CA ASN A 87 -5.79 -9.17 6.92
C ASN A 87 -6.47 -8.07 6.10
N THR A 88 -5.78 -6.97 5.78
CA THR A 88 -6.37 -5.90 4.96
C THR A 88 -6.17 -6.17 3.48
N LEU A 89 -4.93 -6.20 2.99
CA LEU A 89 -4.63 -6.32 1.55
C LEU A 89 -4.79 -7.76 1.04
N GLY A 90 -4.13 -8.72 1.66
CA GLY A 90 -4.13 -10.11 1.22
C GLY A 90 -5.54 -10.72 1.26
N ASN A 91 -6.29 -10.47 2.33
CA ASN A 91 -7.67 -10.94 2.45
C ASN A 91 -8.58 -10.29 1.39
N LEU A 92 -8.44 -8.98 1.11
CA LEU A 92 -9.20 -8.29 0.07
C LEU A 92 -8.98 -8.93 -1.31
N VAL A 93 -7.72 -9.09 -1.72
CA VAL A 93 -7.36 -9.68 -3.03
C VAL A 93 -7.87 -11.12 -3.13
N ASN A 94 -7.62 -11.94 -2.09
CA ASN A 94 -8.06 -13.33 -2.06
C ASN A 94 -9.59 -13.47 -2.12
N ARG A 95 -10.34 -12.70 -1.33
CA ARG A 95 -11.82 -12.72 -1.35
C ARG A 95 -12.36 -12.33 -2.73
N THR A 96 -11.83 -11.27 -3.34
CA THR A 96 -12.28 -10.77 -4.63
C THR A 96 -12.04 -11.80 -5.73
N ILE A 97 -10.83 -12.35 -5.83
CA ILE A 97 -10.49 -13.37 -6.82
C ILE A 97 -11.29 -14.65 -6.60
N SER A 98 -11.43 -15.10 -5.36
CA SER A 98 -12.18 -16.31 -5.03
C SER A 98 -13.65 -16.18 -5.41
N MET A 99 -14.28 -15.03 -5.17
CA MET A 99 -15.66 -14.77 -5.57
C MET A 99 -15.80 -14.66 -7.09
N SER A 100 -14.87 -13.99 -7.77
CA SER A 100 -14.86 -13.87 -9.22
C SER A 100 -14.76 -15.24 -9.91
N ASN A 101 -13.87 -16.10 -9.43
CA ASN A 101 -13.74 -17.47 -9.92
C ASN A 101 -14.99 -18.30 -9.64
N LYS A 102 -15.51 -18.23 -8.42
CA LYS A 102 -16.66 -19.03 -7.98
C LYS A 102 -17.93 -18.69 -8.74
N TYR A 103 -18.20 -17.40 -8.97
CA TYR A 103 -19.49 -16.97 -9.52
C TYR A 103 -19.47 -16.73 -11.03
N PHE A 104 -18.32 -16.37 -11.59
CA PHE A 104 -18.19 -16.00 -12.99
C PHE A 104 -17.02 -16.68 -13.72
N GLY A 105 -16.44 -17.74 -13.16
CA GLY A 105 -15.32 -18.45 -13.79
C GLY A 105 -14.07 -17.59 -14.02
N GLY A 106 -13.89 -16.55 -13.20
CA GLY A 106 -12.75 -15.65 -13.30
C GLY A 106 -12.92 -14.50 -14.33
N VAL A 107 -14.08 -14.41 -14.98
CA VAL A 107 -14.38 -13.31 -15.91
C VAL A 107 -15.10 -12.20 -15.16
N VAL A 108 -14.47 -11.04 -15.08
CA VAL A 108 -15.03 -9.85 -14.42
C VAL A 108 -15.45 -8.84 -15.49
N ALA A 109 -16.71 -8.40 -15.43
CA ALA A 109 -17.26 -7.43 -16.38
C ALA A 109 -18.21 -6.46 -15.68
N ASP A 110 -18.11 -5.18 -16.01
CA ASP A 110 -19.11 -4.21 -15.61
C ASP A 110 -20.44 -4.47 -16.34
N LYS A 111 -21.51 -4.59 -15.58
CA LYS A 111 -22.87 -4.75 -16.08
C LYS A 111 -23.74 -3.49 -15.89
N GLY A 112 -23.16 -2.42 -15.37
CA GLY A 112 -23.82 -1.14 -15.18
C GLY A 112 -24.93 -1.14 -14.12
N ALA A 113 -25.02 -2.20 -13.30
CA ALA A 113 -26.03 -2.31 -12.24
C ALA A 113 -25.55 -1.57 -10.96
N ALA A 114 -25.36 -0.25 -11.07
CA ALA A 114 -24.84 0.59 -10.01
C ALA A 114 -25.89 0.89 -8.93
N GLU A 115 -25.43 1.06 -7.69
CA GLU A 115 -26.22 1.49 -6.53
C GLU A 115 -25.50 2.62 -5.78
N ALA A 116 -26.18 3.30 -4.87
CA ALA A 116 -25.64 4.46 -4.15
C ALA A 116 -24.32 4.15 -3.41
N VAL A 117 -24.15 2.93 -2.88
CA VAL A 117 -22.94 2.51 -2.17
C VAL A 117 -21.70 2.49 -3.08
N ASP A 118 -21.89 2.38 -4.41
CA ASP A 118 -20.80 2.38 -5.39
C ASP A 118 -20.18 3.78 -5.53
N GLU A 119 -20.98 4.83 -5.41
CA GLU A 119 -20.51 6.21 -5.48
C GLU A 119 -19.57 6.55 -4.32
N ASP A 120 -19.85 6.03 -3.12
CA ASP A 120 -18.97 6.18 -1.97
C ASP A 120 -17.60 5.49 -2.19
N LEU A 121 -17.61 4.28 -2.76
CA LEU A 121 -16.37 3.60 -3.12
C LEU A 121 -15.62 4.37 -4.20
N LYS A 122 -16.30 4.76 -5.27
CA LYS A 122 -15.74 5.50 -6.39
C LYS A 122 -15.10 6.81 -5.93
N ALA A 123 -15.77 7.57 -5.06
CA ALA A 123 -15.24 8.82 -4.51
C ALA A 123 -13.93 8.60 -3.75
N VAL A 124 -13.80 7.52 -2.98
CA VAL A 124 -12.54 7.17 -2.30
C VAL A 124 -11.47 6.78 -3.31
N VAL A 125 -11.78 5.91 -4.27
CA VAL A 125 -10.83 5.43 -5.27
C VAL A 125 -10.27 6.58 -6.10
N THR A 126 -11.14 7.42 -6.68
CA THR A 126 -10.73 8.54 -7.54
C THR A 126 -10.00 9.65 -6.78
N GLY A 127 -10.31 9.84 -5.49
CA GLY A 127 -9.64 10.84 -4.64
C GLY A 127 -8.34 10.37 -3.99
N THR A 128 -7.99 9.08 -4.10
CA THR A 128 -6.79 8.56 -3.41
C THR A 128 -5.50 9.04 -4.06
N TYR A 129 -5.43 9.12 -5.39
CA TYR A 129 -4.26 9.60 -6.11
C TYR A 129 -3.83 11.00 -5.64
N ASP A 130 -4.74 11.97 -5.63
CA ASP A 130 -4.43 13.34 -5.23
C ASP A 130 -3.93 13.43 -3.79
N LYS A 131 -4.49 12.62 -2.90
CA LYS A 131 -4.04 12.54 -1.50
C LYS A 131 -2.62 11.99 -1.40
N VAL A 132 -2.34 10.89 -2.10
CA VAL A 132 -1.02 10.26 -2.13
C VAL A 132 0.00 11.23 -2.72
N ALA A 133 -0.29 11.86 -3.86
CA ALA A 133 0.59 12.82 -4.52
C ALA A 133 0.91 14.00 -3.60
N ALA A 134 -0.10 14.62 -2.98
CA ALA A 134 0.10 15.73 -2.04
C ALA A 134 0.95 15.34 -0.82
N LYS A 135 0.77 14.11 -0.30
CA LYS A 135 1.61 13.60 0.80
C LYS A 135 3.05 13.39 0.35
N MET A 136 3.27 12.84 -0.84
CA MET A 136 4.60 12.61 -1.38
C MET A 136 5.33 13.91 -1.68
N GLU A 137 4.67 14.93 -2.22
CA GLU A 137 5.24 16.27 -2.38
C GLU A 137 5.68 16.88 -1.06
N GLY A 138 4.94 16.60 0.02
CA GLY A 138 5.25 17.02 1.39
C GLY A 138 6.23 16.10 2.13
N TRP A 139 6.82 15.09 1.49
CA TRP A 139 7.70 14.08 2.11
C TRP A 139 7.03 13.25 3.21
N ARG A 140 5.71 13.15 3.19
CA ARG A 140 4.91 12.41 4.18
C ARG A 140 4.63 10.98 3.69
N VAL A 141 5.68 10.21 3.54
CA VAL A 141 5.62 8.86 2.95
C VAL A 141 4.71 7.90 3.74
N ALA A 142 4.81 7.91 5.07
CA ALA A 142 3.96 7.08 5.93
C ALA A 142 2.47 7.40 5.77
N ASP A 143 2.12 8.68 5.64
CA ASP A 143 0.75 9.10 5.42
C ASP A 143 0.25 8.73 4.02
N ALA A 144 1.11 8.81 3.00
CA ALA A 144 0.77 8.36 1.64
C ALA A 144 0.39 6.87 1.62
N ILE A 145 1.18 6.02 2.29
CA ILE A 145 0.87 4.60 2.44
C ILE A 145 -0.45 4.41 3.22
N THR A 146 -0.68 5.18 4.28
CA THR A 146 -1.92 5.15 5.06
C THR A 146 -3.14 5.48 4.20
N ASP A 147 -3.04 6.46 3.29
CA ASP A 147 -4.12 6.80 2.36
C ASP A 147 -4.40 5.64 1.38
N ILE A 148 -3.38 4.95 0.87
CA ILE A 148 -3.55 3.75 0.03
C ILE A 148 -4.26 2.64 0.82
N PHE A 149 -3.84 2.38 2.05
CA PHE A 149 -4.49 1.37 2.90
C PHE A 149 -5.92 1.75 3.32
N THR A 150 -6.23 3.04 3.38
CA THR A 150 -7.61 3.53 3.57
C THR A 150 -8.51 3.12 2.40
N LEU A 151 -8.00 3.17 1.15
CA LEU A 151 -8.70 2.63 -0.01
C LEU A 151 -8.97 1.12 0.14
N PHE A 152 -7.97 0.32 0.52
CA PHE A 152 -8.17 -1.13 0.71
C PHE A 152 -9.16 -1.45 1.84
N LYS A 153 -9.12 -0.70 2.94
CA LYS A 153 -10.11 -0.80 4.02
C LYS A 153 -11.52 -0.44 3.53
N ARG A 154 -11.66 0.57 2.67
CA ARG A 154 -12.95 0.93 2.05
C ARG A 154 -13.47 -0.19 1.14
N CYS A 155 -12.59 -0.85 0.37
CA CYS A 155 -12.95 -2.01 -0.44
C CYS A 155 -13.45 -3.18 0.42
N ASN A 156 -12.77 -3.50 1.53
CA ASN A 156 -13.24 -4.54 2.45
C ASN A 156 -14.63 -4.20 3.03
N LYS A 157 -14.84 -2.94 3.45
CA LYS A 157 -16.13 -2.47 3.92
C LYS A 157 -17.21 -2.57 2.82
N TYR A 158 -16.87 -2.26 1.58
CA TYR A 158 -17.79 -2.39 0.44
C TYR A 158 -18.22 -3.85 0.19
N ILE A 159 -17.33 -4.83 0.38
CA ILE A 159 -17.70 -6.24 0.34
C ILE A 159 -18.74 -6.55 1.42
N ASP A 160 -18.56 -6.03 2.63
CA ASP A 160 -19.47 -6.29 3.74
C ASP A 160 -20.83 -5.57 3.56
N GLU A 161 -20.84 -4.38 2.95
CA GLU A 161 -22.05 -3.62 2.62
C GLU A 161 -22.87 -4.23 1.47
N THR A 162 -22.19 -4.80 0.47
CA THR A 162 -22.85 -5.35 -0.73
C THR A 162 -23.19 -6.82 -0.62
N GLU A 163 -22.62 -7.53 0.36
CA GLU A 163 -22.84 -8.94 0.63
C GLU A 163 -22.88 -9.83 -0.63
N PRO A 164 -21.79 -9.92 -1.42
CA PRO A 164 -21.78 -10.63 -2.71
C PRO A 164 -22.29 -12.08 -2.62
N TRP A 165 -22.06 -12.74 -1.49
CA TRP A 165 -22.54 -14.10 -1.21
C TRP A 165 -24.07 -14.19 -1.05
N VAL A 166 -24.73 -13.07 -0.73
CA VAL A 166 -26.21 -12.98 -0.69
C VAL A 166 -26.72 -12.70 -2.11
N LEU A 167 -26.11 -11.77 -2.85
CA LEU A 167 -26.43 -11.49 -4.24
C LEU A 167 -26.33 -12.75 -5.11
N ALA A 168 -25.33 -13.59 -4.88
CA ALA A 168 -25.10 -14.82 -5.64
C ALA A 168 -26.20 -15.88 -5.47
N LYS A 169 -27.11 -15.76 -4.48
CA LYS A 169 -28.23 -16.69 -4.28
C LYS A 169 -29.43 -16.40 -5.17
N ASP A 170 -29.48 -15.20 -5.75
CA ASP A 170 -30.58 -14.74 -6.60
C ASP A 170 -30.10 -14.51 -8.03
N PRO A 171 -30.48 -15.37 -9.00
CA PRO A 171 -30.10 -15.20 -10.39
C PRO A 171 -30.47 -13.82 -10.99
N ALA A 172 -31.55 -13.19 -10.49
CA ALA A 172 -31.98 -11.86 -10.95
C ALA A 172 -30.98 -10.75 -10.55
N LYS A 173 -30.10 -11.02 -9.60
CA LYS A 173 -29.07 -10.10 -9.11
C LYS A 173 -27.67 -10.37 -9.70
N ALA A 174 -27.57 -11.23 -10.73
CA ALA A 174 -26.28 -11.58 -11.34
C ALA A 174 -25.53 -10.37 -11.89
N ASP A 175 -26.24 -9.44 -12.56
CA ASP A 175 -25.61 -8.21 -13.08
C ASP A 175 -25.12 -7.29 -11.96
N ARG A 176 -25.87 -7.19 -10.85
CA ARG A 176 -25.41 -6.45 -9.67
C ARG A 176 -24.15 -7.08 -9.06
N LEU A 177 -24.13 -8.39 -8.90
CA LEU A 177 -22.96 -9.12 -8.40
C LEU A 177 -21.75 -8.91 -9.31
N ALA A 178 -21.92 -8.97 -10.64
CA ALA A 178 -20.84 -8.71 -11.58
C ALA A 178 -20.29 -7.29 -11.46
N THR A 179 -21.16 -6.28 -11.35
CA THR A 179 -20.77 -4.88 -11.14
C THR A 179 -20.00 -4.70 -9.82
N VAL A 180 -20.43 -5.34 -8.73
CA VAL A 180 -19.71 -5.28 -7.44
C VAL A 180 -18.31 -5.85 -7.57
N LEU A 181 -18.13 -7.01 -8.21
CA LEU A 181 -16.82 -7.63 -8.38
C LEU A 181 -15.93 -6.83 -9.34
N TYR A 182 -16.51 -6.21 -10.37
CA TYR A 182 -15.81 -5.29 -11.25
C TYR A 182 -15.26 -4.08 -10.47
N ASN A 183 -16.11 -3.41 -9.69
CA ASN A 183 -15.71 -2.27 -8.87
C ASN A 183 -14.58 -2.61 -7.91
N LEU A 184 -14.64 -3.78 -7.28
CA LEU A 184 -13.57 -4.26 -6.39
C LEU A 184 -12.27 -4.51 -7.16
N THR A 185 -12.34 -5.16 -8.32
CA THR A 185 -11.17 -5.47 -9.13
C THR A 185 -10.47 -4.19 -9.59
N GLU A 186 -11.19 -3.22 -10.15
CA GLU A 186 -10.64 -1.94 -10.57
C GLU A 186 -10.04 -1.16 -9.37
N SER A 187 -10.75 -1.14 -8.24
CA SER A 187 -10.24 -0.49 -7.02
C SER A 187 -8.93 -1.11 -6.53
N ILE A 188 -8.80 -2.44 -6.58
CA ILE A 188 -7.58 -3.16 -6.21
C ILE A 188 -6.44 -2.83 -7.17
N VAL A 189 -6.69 -2.78 -8.48
CA VAL A 189 -5.67 -2.44 -9.49
C VAL A 189 -5.16 -1.02 -9.28
N ILE A 190 -6.04 -0.06 -9.05
CA ILE A 190 -5.66 1.34 -8.77
C ILE A 190 -4.84 1.42 -7.47
N GLY A 191 -5.31 0.77 -6.40
CA GLY A 191 -4.58 0.72 -5.14
C GLY A 191 -3.22 0.04 -5.26
N ALA A 192 -3.12 -1.06 -6.02
CA ALA A 192 -1.85 -1.75 -6.29
C ALA A 192 -0.88 -0.88 -7.11
N SER A 193 -1.39 -0.12 -8.08
CA SER A 193 -0.57 0.82 -8.87
C SER A 193 0.02 1.92 -7.99
N LEU A 194 -0.78 2.48 -7.08
CA LEU A 194 -0.30 3.46 -6.09
C LEU A 194 0.67 2.85 -5.07
N LEU A 195 0.57 1.54 -4.82
CA LEU A 195 1.44 0.81 -3.89
C LEU A 195 2.79 0.42 -4.52
N GLU A 196 2.91 0.39 -5.85
CA GLU A 196 4.10 -0.06 -6.57
C GLU A 196 5.41 0.58 -6.10
N PRO A 197 5.52 1.91 -5.89
CA PRO A 197 6.75 2.54 -5.43
C PRO A 197 7.22 2.05 -4.05
N TYR A 198 6.31 1.56 -3.24
CA TYR A 198 6.57 1.10 -1.86
C TYR A 198 6.81 -0.41 -1.79
N MET A 199 6.01 -1.19 -2.53
CA MET A 199 5.98 -2.65 -2.52
C MET A 199 5.91 -3.21 -3.94
N PRO A 200 6.95 -3.05 -4.77
CA PRO A 200 6.92 -3.35 -6.20
C PRO A 200 6.58 -4.81 -6.51
N GLY A 201 7.21 -5.76 -5.81
CA GLY A 201 6.94 -7.18 -6.04
C GLY A 201 5.53 -7.63 -5.64
N THR A 202 4.93 -6.96 -4.64
CA THR A 202 3.53 -7.21 -4.23
C THR A 202 2.56 -6.64 -5.26
N ALA A 203 2.80 -5.42 -5.74
CA ALA A 203 1.98 -4.79 -6.76
C ALA A 203 1.97 -5.60 -8.07
N GLU A 204 3.12 -6.05 -8.54
CA GLU A 204 3.24 -6.93 -9.71
C GLU A 204 2.47 -8.26 -9.53
N LYS A 205 2.59 -8.89 -8.35
CA LYS A 205 1.87 -10.13 -8.05
C LYS A 205 0.36 -9.94 -8.05
N ILE A 206 -0.15 -8.82 -7.53
CA ILE A 206 -1.57 -8.49 -7.55
C ILE A 206 -2.04 -8.32 -9.00
N ALA A 207 -1.33 -7.55 -9.82
CA ALA A 207 -1.66 -7.36 -11.23
C ALA A 207 -1.66 -8.70 -12.00
N ALA A 208 -0.66 -9.54 -11.77
CA ALA A 208 -0.57 -10.86 -12.38
C ALA A 208 -1.74 -11.78 -11.98
N GLN A 209 -2.15 -11.79 -10.70
CA GLN A 209 -3.29 -12.57 -10.22
C GLN A 209 -4.62 -12.09 -10.81
N LEU A 210 -4.75 -10.80 -11.06
CA LEU A 210 -5.92 -10.19 -11.71
C LEU A 210 -5.86 -10.24 -13.25
N ASN A 211 -4.78 -10.81 -13.81
CA ASN A 211 -4.52 -10.90 -15.25
C ASN A 211 -4.63 -9.53 -15.96
N THR A 212 -4.00 -8.53 -15.38
CA THR A 212 -3.99 -7.14 -15.86
C THR A 212 -2.61 -6.50 -15.68
N SER A 213 -2.46 -5.26 -16.08
CA SER A 213 -1.28 -4.44 -15.82
C SER A 213 -1.57 -3.36 -14.77
N LEU A 214 -0.53 -2.91 -14.09
CA LEU A 214 -0.62 -1.71 -13.26
C LEU A 214 -0.92 -0.50 -14.14
N ARG A 215 -1.60 0.49 -13.58
CA ARG A 215 -1.91 1.76 -14.25
C ARG A 215 -0.73 2.71 -14.13
N SER A 216 -0.50 3.54 -15.13
CA SER A 216 0.45 4.63 -15.02
C SER A 216 -0.16 5.79 -14.22
N PHE A 217 0.67 6.67 -13.65
CA PHE A 217 0.20 7.87 -12.95
C PHE A 217 -0.36 8.94 -13.91
N GLU A 218 -0.30 8.72 -15.23
CA GLU A 218 -0.84 9.60 -16.27
C GLU A 218 -2.24 9.17 -16.73
N GLU A 219 -2.66 7.97 -16.35
CA GLU A 219 -3.98 7.38 -16.62
C GLU A 219 -4.95 7.62 -15.46
#